data_4f74fd17d4bcf435839e3a50ec235c8b
#
_entry.id   4f74fd17d4bcf435839e3a50ec235c8b
#
_cell.length_a   1.000
_cell.length_b   1.000
_cell.length_c   1.000
_cell.angle_alpha   90.00
_cell.angle_beta   90.00
_cell.angle_gamma   90.00
#
_symmetry.space_group_name_H-M   'P 1'
#
loop_
_entity.id
_entity.type
_entity.pdbx_description
1 polymer ?
#
loop_
_entity_poly.entity_id
_entity_poly.type
_entity_poly.pdbx_seq_one_letter_code
_entity_poly.pdbx_strand_id
1 'polypeptide(L)'
;DKEFRKKIVDNIKDPAVKSFWVDEYAKYTDKFASEATPAIQNKIGQYTLNPLIRNIIGQPQSSFDIREIMDKKKIFIINLSKGRIGEQNMNLLGGMFVTKIYLAAMSRAEISQSEIDKLPPFYFYVD
;
A
#
# COMPACT_ATOMS: atom_id res chain seq x y z
N ASP A 1 -19.85 -0.59 -16.14
CA ASP A 1 -21.03 -1.41 -15.90
C ASP A 1 -21.75 -0.93 -14.63
N LYS A 2 -23.01 -0.47 -14.80
CA LYS A 2 -23.81 0.10 -13.70
C LYS A 2 -24.26 -0.96 -12.71
N GLU A 3 -24.58 -2.17 -13.17
CA GLU A 3 -25.00 -3.28 -12.31
C GLU A 3 -23.85 -3.78 -11.44
N PHE A 4 -22.67 -3.94 -12.02
CA PHE A 4 -21.48 -4.33 -11.25
C PHE A 4 -21.17 -3.30 -10.17
N ARG A 5 -21.20 -1.99 -10.51
CA ARG A 5 -20.99 -0.92 -9.53
C ARG A 5 -22.01 -0.99 -8.39
N LYS A 6 -23.31 -1.14 -8.71
CA LYS A 6 -24.36 -1.26 -7.71
C LYS A 6 -24.07 -2.41 -6.74
N LYS A 7 -23.74 -3.60 -7.29
CA LYS A 7 -23.40 -4.77 -6.47
C LYS A 7 -22.24 -4.53 -5.52
N ILE A 8 -21.20 -3.80 -5.96
CA ILE A 8 -20.06 -3.45 -5.09
C ILE A 8 -20.48 -2.45 -4.02
N VAL A 9 -21.20 -1.37 -4.40
CA VAL A 9 -21.65 -0.32 -3.48
C VAL A 9 -22.59 -0.86 -2.41
N ASP A 10 -23.48 -1.78 -2.76
CA ASP A 10 -24.40 -2.40 -1.79
C ASP A 10 -23.66 -3.18 -0.70
N ASN A 11 -22.47 -3.71 -0.99
CA ASN A 11 -21.63 -4.45 -0.04
C ASN A 11 -20.64 -3.58 0.76
N ILE A 12 -20.59 -2.26 0.52
CA ILE A 12 -19.72 -1.35 1.29
C ILE A 12 -20.28 -1.21 2.71
N LYS A 13 -19.41 -1.50 3.69
CA LYS A 13 -19.75 -1.42 5.12
C LYS A 13 -19.53 -0.02 5.70
N ASP A 14 -18.53 0.71 5.18
CA ASP A 14 -18.22 2.05 5.64
C ASP A 14 -19.28 3.05 5.13
N PRO A 15 -20.01 3.74 6.03
CA PRO A 15 -21.07 4.65 5.64
C PRO A 15 -20.57 5.85 4.83
N ALA A 16 -19.40 6.39 5.14
CA ALA A 16 -18.83 7.54 4.45
C ALA A 16 -18.46 7.18 3.00
N VAL A 17 -17.83 6.02 2.81
CA VAL A 17 -17.51 5.50 1.47
C VAL A 17 -18.78 5.20 0.69
N LYS A 18 -19.80 4.62 1.34
CA LYS A 18 -21.08 4.33 0.69
C LYS A 18 -21.82 5.60 0.25
N SER A 19 -21.88 6.61 1.14
CA SER A 19 -22.48 7.92 0.85
C SER A 19 -21.83 8.59 -0.36
N PHE A 20 -20.49 8.58 -0.45
CA PHE A 20 -19.81 9.11 -1.63
C PHE A 20 -20.33 8.48 -2.94
N TRP A 21 -20.44 7.15 -2.99
CA TRP A 21 -20.89 6.47 -4.21
C TRP A 21 -22.39 6.70 -4.54
N VAL A 22 -23.24 6.80 -3.51
CA VAL A 22 -24.69 6.96 -3.68
C VAL A 22 -25.09 8.41 -3.88
N ASP A 23 -24.51 9.33 -3.08
CA ASP A 23 -24.98 10.71 -3.00
C ASP A 23 -24.17 11.67 -3.88
N GLU A 24 -22.89 11.37 -4.11
CA GLU A 24 -22.01 12.23 -4.89
C GLU A 24 -21.72 11.65 -6.28
N TYR A 25 -21.05 10.51 -6.35
CA TYR A 25 -20.63 9.94 -7.62
C TYR A 25 -21.80 9.58 -8.55
N ALA A 26 -22.92 9.16 -7.98
CA ALA A 26 -24.12 8.84 -8.78
C ALA A 26 -24.70 10.06 -9.53
N LYS A 27 -24.39 11.26 -9.05
CA LYS A 27 -24.83 12.53 -9.67
C LYS A 27 -23.86 13.09 -10.71
N TYR A 28 -22.69 12.46 -10.86
CA TYR A 28 -21.70 12.90 -11.85
C TYR A 28 -22.24 12.72 -13.26
N THR A 29 -22.12 13.77 -14.06
CA THR A 29 -22.34 13.66 -15.51
C THR A 29 -21.23 12.80 -16.14
N ASP A 30 -21.52 12.18 -17.27
CA ASP A 30 -20.52 11.38 -18.00
C ASP A 30 -19.27 12.21 -18.34
N LYS A 31 -19.45 13.49 -18.65
CA LYS A 31 -18.36 14.42 -18.91
C LYS A 31 -17.47 14.60 -17.67
N PHE A 32 -18.08 14.92 -16.53
CA PHE A 32 -17.34 15.12 -15.27
C PHE A 32 -16.64 13.83 -14.82
N ALA A 33 -17.31 12.69 -14.93
CA ALA A 33 -16.71 11.41 -14.60
C ALA A 33 -15.50 11.10 -15.49
N SER A 34 -15.56 11.42 -16.79
CA SER A 34 -14.44 11.22 -17.72
C SER A 34 -13.25 12.16 -17.46
N GLU A 35 -13.48 13.32 -16.87
CA GLU A 35 -12.43 14.27 -16.49
C GLU A 35 -11.79 13.92 -15.11
N ALA A 36 -12.58 13.47 -14.16
CA ALA A 36 -12.12 13.15 -12.80
C ALA A 36 -11.42 11.78 -12.68
N THR A 37 -11.89 10.80 -13.46
CA THR A 37 -11.41 9.41 -13.36
C THR A 37 -9.94 9.20 -13.78
N PRO A 38 -9.38 9.89 -14.80
CA PRO A 38 -7.99 9.66 -15.24
C PRO A 38 -6.96 9.87 -14.15
N ALA A 39 -7.15 10.82 -13.25
CA ALA A 39 -6.23 11.07 -12.14
C ALA A 39 -6.09 9.83 -11.22
N ILE A 40 -7.22 9.20 -10.91
CA ILE A 40 -7.27 7.97 -10.10
C ILE A 40 -6.71 6.80 -10.90
N GLN A 41 -7.11 6.66 -12.16
CA GLN A 41 -6.63 5.58 -13.04
C GLN A 41 -5.12 5.63 -13.23
N ASN A 42 -4.52 6.82 -13.38
CA ASN A 42 -3.08 7.00 -13.48
C ASN A 42 -2.37 6.55 -12.20
N LYS A 43 -2.91 6.82 -11.02
CA LYS A 43 -2.34 6.36 -9.75
C LYS A 43 -2.45 4.84 -9.59
N ILE A 44 -3.61 4.28 -9.83
CA ILE A 44 -3.83 2.83 -9.76
C ILE A 44 -3.02 2.11 -10.85
N GLY A 45 -2.92 2.71 -12.04
CA GLY A 45 -2.17 2.18 -13.16
C GLY A 45 -0.69 1.93 -12.84
N GLN A 46 -0.06 2.76 -12.00
CA GLN A 46 1.31 2.54 -11.55
C GLN A 46 1.50 1.18 -10.85
N TYR A 47 0.47 0.70 -10.17
CA TYR A 47 0.49 -0.58 -9.46
C TYR A 47 0.07 -1.76 -10.33
N THR A 48 -0.83 -1.55 -11.28
CA THR A 48 -1.50 -2.65 -12.00
C THR A 48 -0.97 -2.90 -13.41
N LEU A 49 -0.44 -1.88 -14.08
CA LEU A 49 0.03 -1.99 -15.47
C LEU A 49 1.40 -2.66 -15.57
N ASN A 50 2.28 -2.47 -14.60
CA ASN A 50 3.56 -3.15 -14.59
C ASN A 50 3.41 -4.56 -14.01
N PRO A 51 3.71 -5.63 -14.78
CA PRO A 51 3.55 -7.01 -14.31
C PRO A 51 4.38 -7.34 -13.06
N LEU A 52 5.57 -6.76 -12.94
CA LEU A 52 6.46 -6.98 -11.78
C LEU A 52 5.83 -6.40 -10.52
N ILE A 53 5.39 -5.14 -10.56
CA ILE A 53 4.74 -4.48 -9.42
C ILE A 53 3.46 -5.22 -9.07
N ARG A 54 2.62 -5.49 -10.06
CA ARG A 54 1.35 -6.22 -9.86
C ARG A 54 1.55 -7.57 -9.19
N ASN A 55 2.59 -8.32 -9.58
CA ASN A 55 2.87 -9.63 -8.98
C ASN A 55 3.40 -9.52 -7.55
N ILE A 56 4.11 -8.44 -7.22
CA ILE A 56 4.61 -8.20 -5.86
C ILE A 56 3.44 -7.80 -4.94
N ILE A 57 2.68 -6.77 -5.32
CA ILE A 57 1.65 -6.21 -4.44
C ILE A 57 0.33 -7.00 -4.46
N GLY A 58 0.09 -7.79 -5.52
CA GLY A 58 -1.11 -8.60 -5.69
C GLY A 58 -1.08 -9.93 -4.92
N GLN A 59 -0.04 -10.20 -4.14
CA GLN A 59 0.00 -11.39 -3.29
C GLN A 59 -1.05 -11.31 -2.18
N PRO A 60 -1.83 -12.37 -1.96
CA PRO A 60 -2.87 -12.37 -0.91
C PRO A 60 -2.29 -12.30 0.50
N GLN A 61 -1.05 -12.73 0.67
CA GLN A 61 -0.32 -12.70 1.95
C GLN A 61 1.13 -12.28 1.72
N SER A 62 1.68 -11.52 2.66
CA SER A 62 3.13 -11.23 2.67
C SER A 62 3.91 -12.48 3.02
N SER A 63 5.00 -12.72 2.28
CA SER A 63 5.93 -13.83 2.56
C SER A 63 6.86 -13.56 3.76
N PHE A 64 6.86 -12.35 4.28
CA PHE A 64 7.67 -11.94 5.44
C PHE A 64 6.93 -10.89 6.26
N ASP A 65 7.29 -10.79 7.54
CA ASP A 65 6.84 -9.77 8.48
C ASP A 65 8.03 -8.91 8.90
N ILE A 66 7.92 -7.59 8.67
CA ILE A 66 9.03 -6.65 8.96
C ILE A 66 9.22 -6.51 10.48
N ARG A 67 8.16 -6.53 11.26
CA ARG A 67 8.24 -6.48 12.72
C ARG A 67 9.00 -7.70 13.27
N GLU A 68 8.69 -8.90 12.76
CA GLU A 68 9.40 -10.11 13.12
C GLU A 68 10.89 -10.05 12.73
N ILE A 69 11.20 -9.50 11.54
CA ILE A 69 12.59 -9.31 11.09
C ILE A 69 13.35 -8.41 12.07
N MET A 70 12.76 -7.30 12.51
CA MET A 70 13.34 -6.37 13.47
C MET A 70 13.58 -7.04 14.83
N ASP A 71 12.57 -7.72 15.36
CA ASP A 71 12.59 -8.24 16.72
C ASP A 71 13.48 -9.50 16.84
N LYS A 72 13.65 -10.25 15.76
CA LYS A 72 14.51 -11.45 15.69
C LYS A 72 15.94 -11.17 15.21
N LYS A 73 16.38 -9.93 15.14
CA LYS A 73 17.74 -9.52 14.72
C LYS A 73 18.11 -10.03 13.32
N LYS A 74 17.15 -10.16 12.42
CA LYS A 74 17.41 -10.64 11.06
C LYS A 74 18.01 -9.51 10.21
N ILE A 75 18.87 -9.87 9.28
CA ILE A 75 19.37 -8.97 8.23
C ILE A 75 18.35 -8.97 7.10
N PHE A 76 17.87 -7.78 6.71
CA PHE A 76 16.91 -7.59 5.64
C PHE A 76 17.52 -6.73 4.55
N ILE A 77 17.75 -7.31 3.37
CA ILE A 77 18.35 -6.63 2.23
C ILE A 77 17.28 -6.47 1.15
N ILE A 78 17.03 -5.23 0.75
CA ILE A 78 16.08 -4.89 -0.31
C ILE A 78 16.87 -4.34 -1.49
N ASN A 79 16.94 -5.10 -2.58
CA ASN A 79 17.60 -4.67 -3.79
C ASN A 79 16.58 -4.09 -4.78
N LEU A 80 16.52 -2.76 -4.85
CA LEU A 80 15.66 -2.00 -5.76
C LEU A 80 16.46 -1.45 -6.96
N SER A 81 17.25 -2.29 -7.60
CA SER A 81 18.10 -1.91 -8.71
C SER A 81 17.32 -1.18 -9.83
N LYS A 82 17.64 0.11 -10.03
CA LYS A 82 17.05 0.94 -11.10
C LYS A 82 17.17 0.29 -12.48
N GLY A 83 18.30 -0.37 -12.75
CA GLY A 83 18.55 -1.03 -14.03
C GLY A 83 17.65 -2.24 -14.31
N ARG A 84 17.09 -2.86 -13.26
CA ARG A 84 16.21 -4.04 -13.38
C ARG A 84 14.73 -3.69 -13.38
N ILE A 85 14.32 -2.77 -12.52
CA ILE A 85 12.90 -2.49 -12.30
C ILE A 85 12.47 -1.13 -12.84
N GLY A 86 13.41 -0.29 -13.25
CA GLY A 86 13.15 1.08 -13.69
C GLY A 86 12.98 2.06 -12.51
N GLU A 87 13.29 3.33 -12.74
CA GLU A 87 13.30 4.37 -11.71
C GLU A 87 11.94 4.57 -11.06
N GLN A 88 10.87 4.60 -11.85
CA GLN A 88 9.53 4.82 -11.33
C GLN A 88 9.08 3.70 -10.37
N ASN A 89 9.37 2.44 -10.73
CA ASN A 89 9.04 1.29 -9.90
C ASN A 89 9.92 1.22 -8.65
N MET A 90 11.21 1.58 -8.78
CA MET A 90 12.14 1.70 -7.66
C MET A 90 11.61 2.69 -6.63
N ASN A 91 11.22 3.89 -7.05
CA ASN A 91 10.69 4.93 -6.17
C ASN A 91 9.38 4.48 -5.51
N LEU A 92 8.50 3.83 -6.27
CA LEU A 92 7.22 3.33 -5.75
C LEU A 92 7.42 2.27 -4.67
N LEU A 93 8.19 1.23 -4.97
CA LEU A 93 8.48 0.14 -4.01
C LEU A 93 9.30 0.64 -2.81
N GLY A 94 10.28 1.52 -3.05
CA GLY A 94 11.08 2.13 -2.00
C GLY A 94 10.22 2.89 -1.00
N GLY A 95 9.31 3.74 -1.47
CA GLY A 95 8.37 4.46 -0.61
C GLY A 95 7.47 3.53 0.19
N MET A 96 6.99 2.45 -0.43
CA MET A 96 6.19 1.43 0.27
C MET A 96 6.99 0.72 1.36
N PHE A 97 8.24 0.35 1.09
CA PHE A 97 9.11 -0.31 2.08
C PHE A 97 9.45 0.61 3.24
N VAL A 98 9.82 1.86 2.98
CA VAL A 98 10.07 2.87 4.02
C VAL A 98 8.85 3.01 4.93
N THR A 99 7.66 3.15 4.34
CA THR A 99 6.41 3.25 5.10
C THR A 99 6.15 2.01 5.96
N LYS A 100 6.33 0.81 5.39
CA LYS A 100 6.12 -0.44 6.14
C LYS A 100 7.14 -0.63 7.26
N ILE A 101 8.41 -0.27 7.04
CA ILE A 101 9.46 -0.30 8.07
C ILE A 101 9.12 0.68 9.19
N TYR A 102 8.69 1.89 8.85
CA TYR A 102 8.26 2.90 9.82
C TYR A 102 7.08 2.39 10.67
N LEU A 103 6.03 1.87 10.03
CA LEU A 103 4.86 1.33 10.75
C LEU A 103 5.24 0.14 11.65
N ALA A 104 6.13 -0.75 11.19
CA ALA A 104 6.63 -1.85 12.00
C ALA A 104 7.44 -1.34 13.22
N ALA A 105 8.24 -0.30 13.04
CA ALA A 105 8.95 0.33 14.16
C ALA A 105 8.00 0.99 15.16
N MET A 106 7.00 1.74 14.66
CA MET A 106 5.99 2.38 15.51
C MET A 106 5.13 1.38 16.29
N SER A 107 4.85 0.21 15.71
CA SER A 107 4.09 -0.83 16.42
C SER A 107 4.81 -1.38 17.66
N ARG A 108 6.13 -1.11 17.82
CA ARG A 108 6.83 -1.41 19.08
C ARG A 108 6.31 -0.61 20.27
N ALA A 109 5.69 0.55 20.03
CA ALA A 109 5.09 1.36 21.09
C ALA A 109 3.78 0.77 21.66
N GLU A 110 3.24 -0.28 21.04
CA GLU A 110 2.03 -0.98 21.52
C GLU A 110 2.30 -1.94 22.69
N ILE A 111 3.57 -2.22 22.99
CA ILE A 111 3.99 -3.08 24.10
C ILE A 111 4.54 -2.24 25.26
N SER A 112 4.69 -2.86 26.45
CA SER A 112 5.19 -2.18 27.62
C SER A 112 6.65 -1.72 27.46
N GLN A 113 7.05 -0.65 28.16
CA GLN A 113 8.43 -0.13 28.12
C GLN A 113 9.45 -1.22 28.51
N SER A 114 9.14 -2.05 29.49
CA SER A 114 10.01 -3.14 29.93
C SER A 114 10.21 -4.24 28.86
N GLU A 115 9.28 -4.38 27.92
CA GLU A 115 9.40 -5.27 26.78
C GLU A 115 10.17 -4.58 25.65
N ILE A 116 9.93 -3.28 25.41
CA ILE A 116 10.70 -2.50 24.43
C ILE A 116 12.18 -2.54 24.74
N ASP A 117 12.56 -2.36 26.01
CA ASP A 117 13.95 -2.33 26.47
C ASP A 117 14.71 -3.65 26.22
N LYS A 118 13.98 -4.76 26.03
CA LYS A 118 14.55 -6.07 25.69
C LYS A 118 14.69 -6.28 24.18
N LEU A 119 14.03 -5.46 23.36
CA LEU A 119 14.10 -5.59 21.92
C LEU A 119 15.47 -5.14 21.39
N PRO A 120 15.99 -5.80 20.37
CA PRO A 120 17.25 -5.38 19.76
C PRO A 120 17.06 -4.06 19.01
N PRO A 121 18.12 -3.23 18.93
CA PRO A 121 18.12 -2.10 18.02
C PRO A 121 18.00 -2.59 16.57
N PHE A 122 17.31 -1.82 15.74
CA PHE A 122 17.22 -2.05 14.32
C PHE A 122 17.79 -0.85 13.56
N TYR A 123 18.77 -1.10 12.72
CA TYR A 123 19.43 -0.06 11.93
C TYR A 123 18.91 -0.09 10.51
N PHE A 124 18.52 1.07 10.00
CA PHE A 124 18.01 1.24 8.65
C PHE A 124 19.00 2.08 7.84
N TYR A 125 19.58 1.48 6.81
CA TYR A 125 20.51 2.11 5.90
C TYR A 125 19.85 2.27 4.53
N VAL A 126 19.99 3.45 3.94
CA VAL A 126 19.49 3.76 2.59
C VAL A 126 20.66 4.29 1.78
N ASP A 127 20.89 3.70 0.61
CA ASP A 127 21.89 4.10 -0.38
C ASP A 127 21.18 4.67 -1.63
#